data_e11638c4e6b630ce0ceb361e14905a89
#
_entry.id   e11638c4e6b630ce0ceb361e14905a89
#
_cell.length_a   1.000
_cell.length_b   1.000
_cell.length_c   1.000
_cell.angle_alpha   90.00
_cell.angle_beta   90.00
_cell.angle_gamma   90.00
#
_symmetry.space_group_name_H-M   'P 1'
#
loop_
_entity.id
_entity.type
_entity.pdbx_description
1 polymer ?
#
loop_
_entity_poly.entity_id
_entity_poly.type
_entity_poly.pdbx_seq_one_letter_code
_entity_poly.pdbx_strand_id
1 'polypeptide(L)'
;LGGAAAILAAARLSDLGVSPDQLIVTTFGAPAVGNEDFVRTYQDRFTLRRVVMRGDPVKDALPLPLGFHHFGERIDWQPARTTAAFPHTMTVYVDAALRRLYDTHDSSGALTFLVGQENRTAGHTVYLAPIEVEVDDALAEDVPYLRAVLRDAQYVRNAATAFAPADTSGPLDVTAQARAARTVGAEQMLVYRISGEKLRDAHETYRLTLERSVYDRDGNLLAAGARSAATGALTPMEVILYLFAQD
;
A
#
# COMPACT_ATOMS: atom_id res chain seq x y z
N LEU A 1 -11.49 -13.96 11.23
CA LEU A 1 -11.60 -14.18 12.68
C LEU A 1 -11.40 -12.87 13.46
N GLY A 2 -10.32 -12.10 13.22
CA GLY A 2 -9.99 -10.88 13.96
C GLY A 2 -11.10 -9.81 13.93
N GLY A 3 -11.72 -9.59 12.77
CA GLY A 3 -12.82 -8.63 12.65
C GLY A 3 -14.06 -9.04 13.45
N ALA A 4 -14.37 -10.35 13.50
CA ALA A 4 -15.45 -10.87 14.34
C ALA A 4 -15.15 -10.65 15.83
N ALA A 5 -13.92 -10.95 16.25
CA ALA A 5 -13.48 -10.71 17.63
C ALA A 5 -13.56 -9.23 18.02
N ALA A 6 -13.20 -8.31 17.11
CA ALA A 6 -13.30 -6.87 17.34
C ALA A 6 -14.74 -6.40 17.57
N ILE A 7 -15.71 -6.93 16.80
CA ILE A 7 -17.15 -6.62 16.99
C ILE A 7 -17.63 -7.11 18.36
N LEU A 8 -17.28 -8.34 18.74
CA LEU A 8 -17.65 -8.89 20.05
C LEU A 8 -17.00 -8.14 21.22
N ALA A 9 -15.75 -7.72 21.05
CA ALA A 9 -15.06 -6.89 22.04
C ALA A 9 -15.72 -5.54 22.21
N ALA A 10 -16.13 -4.86 21.12
CA ALA A 10 -16.86 -3.60 21.18
C ALA A 10 -18.23 -3.76 21.87
N ALA A 11 -18.96 -4.83 21.59
CA ALA A 11 -20.20 -5.16 22.29
C ALA A 11 -19.94 -5.30 23.80
N ARG A 12 -18.90 -6.02 24.20
CA ARG A 12 -18.54 -6.18 25.61
C ARG A 12 -18.14 -4.85 26.27
N LEU A 13 -17.36 -4.01 25.59
CA LEU A 13 -17.00 -2.69 26.11
C LEU A 13 -18.21 -1.77 26.28
N SER A 14 -19.14 -1.82 25.34
CA SER A 14 -20.43 -1.12 25.45
C SER A 14 -21.24 -1.57 26.68
N ASP A 15 -21.28 -2.88 26.98
CA ASP A 15 -21.93 -3.42 28.18
C ASP A 15 -21.24 -2.97 29.48
N LEU A 16 -19.95 -2.67 29.40
CA LEU A 16 -19.18 -2.12 30.52
C LEU A 16 -19.31 -0.59 30.65
N GLY A 17 -20.15 0.05 29.83
CA GLY A 17 -20.47 1.47 29.92
C GLY A 17 -19.56 2.38 29.13
N VAL A 18 -18.75 1.87 28.20
CA VAL A 18 -17.98 2.72 27.27
C VAL A 18 -18.96 3.38 26.31
N SER A 19 -18.84 4.70 26.17
CA SER A 19 -19.76 5.52 25.38
C SER A 19 -19.66 5.21 23.88
N PRO A 20 -20.79 5.24 23.12
CA PRO A 20 -20.82 4.95 21.69
C PRO A 20 -19.87 5.80 20.84
N ASP A 21 -19.66 7.05 21.19
CA ASP A 21 -18.75 7.98 20.51
C ASP A 21 -17.25 7.61 20.67
N GLN A 22 -16.93 6.82 21.68
CA GLN A 22 -15.60 6.30 21.94
C GLN A 22 -15.32 4.94 21.29
N LEU A 23 -16.37 4.29 20.75
CA LEU A 23 -16.28 2.97 20.16
C LEU A 23 -16.45 3.04 18.64
N ILE A 24 -15.33 3.08 17.94
CA ILE A 24 -15.29 3.03 16.47
C ILE A 24 -14.56 1.75 16.06
N VAL A 25 -15.27 0.86 15.37
CA VAL A 25 -14.74 -0.42 14.90
C VAL A 25 -14.72 -0.43 13.38
N THR A 26 -13.56 -0.68 12.79
CA THR A 26 -13.44 -0.95 11.36
C THR A 26 -12.96 -2.38 11.17
N THR A 27 -13.68 -3.14 10.35
CA THR A 27 -13.35 -4.53 10.05
C THR A 27 -13.12 -4.76 8.58
N PHE A 28 -12.28 -5.73 8.25
CA PHE A 28 -11.93 -6.12 6.89
C PHE A 28 -12.32 -7.59 6.69
N GLY A 29 -13.27 -7.85 5.81
CA GLY A 29 -13.75 -9.20 5.49
C GLY A 29 -14.33 -9.97 6.68
N ALA A 30 -14.89 -9.29 7.68
CA ALA A 30 -15.47 -9.98 8.83
C ALA A 30 -16.77 -10.69 8.47
N PRO A 31 -17.00 -11.93 8.97
CA PRO A 31 -18.31 -12.56 8.91
C PRO A 31 -19.30 -11.89 9.86
N ALA A 32 -20.58 -12.22 9.75
CA ALA A 32 -21.58 -11.89 10.77
C ALA A 32 -21.25 -12.59 12.09
N VAL A 33 -21.55 -11.94 13.23
CA VAL A 33 -21.13 -12.44 14.56
C VAL A 33 -22.29 -12.75 15.51
N GLY A 34 -23.52 -12.39 15.14
CA GLY A 34 -24.69 -12.61 15.99
C GLY A 34 -25.98 -12.70 15.22
N ASN A 35 -27.02 -13.09 15.94
CA ASN A 35 -28.37 -13.16 15.43
C ASN A 35 -29.07 -11.79 15.44
N GLU A 36 -30.34 -11.76 15.08
CA GLU A 36 -31.13 -10.52 15.03
C GLU A 36 -31.24 -9.82 16.40
N ASP A 37 -31.28 -10.57 17.50
CA ASP A 37 -31.31 -10.00 18.85
C ASP A 37 -29.99 -9.30 19.18
N PHE A 38 -28.85 -9.87 18.77
CA PHE A 38 -27.54 -9.25 18.89
C PHE A 38 -27.50 -7.94 18.10
N VAL A 39 -27.97 -7.95 16.86
CA VAL A 39 -28.01 -6.74 16.01
C VAL A 39 -28.88 -5.66 16.67
N ARG A 40 -30.10 -5.98 17.09
CA ARG A 40 -31.01 -5.01 17.78
C ARG A 40 -30.38 -4.41 19.02
N THR A 41 -29.59 -5.21 19.75
CA THR A 41 -28.97 -4.76 20.99
C THR A 41 -27.81 -3.80 20.76
N TYR A 42 -26.99 -4.03 19.72
CA TYR A 42 -25.70 -3.38 19.58
C TYR A 42 -25.56 -2.44 18.39
N GLN A 43 -26.49 -2.41 17.43
CA GLN A 43 -26.34 -1.59 16.20
C GLN A 43 -26.17 -0.09 16.47
N ASP A 44 -26.70 0.44 17.56
CA ASP A 44 -26.65 1.85 17.93
C ASP A 44 -25.69 2.12 19.10
N ARG A 45 -24.97 1.10 19.57
CA ARG A 45 -24.08 1.20 20.73
C ARG A 45 -22.61 1.45 20.38
N PHE A 46 -22.25 1.34 19.11
CA PHE A 46 -20.93 1.71 18.60
C PHE A 46 -20.96 1.88 17.08
N THR A 47 -20.02 2.67 16.56
CA THR A 47 -19.87 2.82 15.12
C THR A 47 -19.16 1.59 14.55
N LEU A 48 -19.82 0.86 13.65
CA LEU A 48 -19.22 -0.27 12.95
C LEU A 48 -19.12 0.01 11.45
N ARG A 49 -17.89 0.00 10.92
CA ARG A 49 -17.59 0.08 9.50
C ARG A 49 -17.06 -1.26 9.03
N ARG A 50 -17.70 -1.84 8.02
CA ARG A 50 -17.35 -3.15 7.48
C ARG A 50 -16.82 -2.99 6.06
N VAL A 51 -15.51 -3.06 5.91
CA VAL A 51 -14.86 -3.10 4.60
C VAL A 51 -14.98 -4.52 4.04
N VAL A 52 -15.56 -4.62 2.86
CA VAL A 52 -15.88 -5.88 2.19
C VAL A 52 -15.22 -5.89 0.81
N MET A 53 -14.31 -6.84 0.60
CA MET A 53 -13.67 -7.01 -0.70
C MET A 53 -14.58 -7.79 -1.65
N ARG A 54 -14.70 -7.33 -2.89
CA ARG A 54 -15.41 -8.07 -3.93
C ARG A 54 -14.74 -9.43 -4.15
N GLY A 55 -15.54 -10.49 -4.12
CA GLY A 55 -15.04 -11.87 -4.27
C GLY A 55 -14.56 -12.51 -2.98
N ASP A 56 -14.54 -11.79 -1.85
CA ASP A 56 -14.23 -12.38 -0.54
C ASP A 56 -15.41 -13.26 -0.05
N PRO A 57 -15.22 -14.58 0.06
CA PRO A 57 -16.31 -15.48 0.49
C PRO A 57 -16.54 -15.46 2.00
N VAL A 58 -15.59 -14.99 2.80
CA VAL A 58 -15.67 -15.06 4.28
C VAL A 58 -16.73 -14.10 4.81
N LYS A 59 -16.99 -13.00 4.13
CA LYS A 59 -18.09 -12.08 4.47
C LYS A 59 -19.47 -12.77 4.53
N ASP A 60 -19.63 -13.84 3.75
CA ASP A 60 -20.86 -14.61 3.64
C ASP A 60 -20.74 -16.02 4.28
N ALA A 61 -19.66 -16.26 5.04
CA ALA A 61 -19.35 -17.60 5.61
C ALA A 61 -20.40 -18.11 6.60
N LEU A 62 -21.15 -17.20 7.23
CA LEU A 62 -22.26 -17.54 8.12
C LEU A 62 -23.56 -16.98 7.53
N PRO A 63 -24.25 -17.74 6.67
CA PRO A 63 -25.39 -17.25 5.92
C PRO A 63 -26.62 -17.03 6.80
N LEU A 64 -27.52 -16.17 6.32
CA LEU A 64 -28.84 -15.89 6.90
C LEU A 64 -29.62 -17.14 7.37
N PRO A 65 -29.62 -18.31 6.66
CA PRO A 65 -30.29 -19.51 7.15
C PRO A 65 -29.80 -20.03 8.50
N LEU A 66 -28.59 -19.66 8.94
CA LEU A 66 -28.07 -19.95 10.27
C LEU A 66 -28.42 -18.87 11.31
N GLY A 67 -29.22 -17.86 10.93
CA GLY A 67 -29.67 -16.80 11.81
C GLY A 67 -28.62 -15.73 12.13
N PHE A 68 -27.50 -15.68 11.39
CA PHE A 68 -26.49 -14.64 11.57
C PHE A 68 -26.79 -13.45 10.68
N HIS A 69 -26.68 -12.25 11.24
CA HIS A 69 -26.96 -10.99 10.56
C HIS A 69 -25.81 -10.00 10.67
N HIS A 70 -25.59 -9.27 9.60
CA HIS A 70 -24.67 -8.13 9.59
C HIS A 70 -25.41 -6.85 10.02
N PHE A 71 -24.66 -5.94 10.63
CA PHE A 71 -25.10 -4.57 10.89
C PHE A 71 -23.95 -3.59 10.65
N GLY A 72 -24.20 -2.31 10.85
CA GLY A 72 -23.23 -1.24 10.60
C GLY A 72 -23.06 -0.89 9.11
N GLU A 73 -22.25 0.11 8.86
CA GLU A 73 -21.97 0.62 7.52
C GLU A 73 -21.16 -0.40 6.71
N ARG A 74 -21.64 -0.74 5.52
CA ARG A 74 -20.90 -1.57 4.57
C ARG A 74 -20.16 -0.70 3.58
N ILE A 75 -18.85 -0.95 3.43
CA ILE A 75 -17.97 -0.26 2.50
C ILE A 75 -17.42 -1.28 1.52
N ASP A 76 -17.88 -1.25 0.28
CA ASP A 76 -17.46 -2.20 -0.76
C ASP A 76 -16.16 -1.74 -1.42
N TRP A 77 -15.17 -2.63 -1.43
CA TRP A 77 -13.89 -2.46 -2.12
C TRP A 77 -13.73 -3.47 -3.24
N GLN A 78 -12.90 -3.11 -4.22
CA GLN A 78 -12.54 -4.01 -5.32
C GLN A 78 -11.03 -4.24 -5.32
N PRO A 79 -10.58 -5.49 -5.56
CA PRO A 79 -9.16 -5.77 -5.74
C PRO A 79 -8.66 -5.15 -7.05
N ALA A 80 -7.38 -4.84 -7.12
CA ALA A 80 -6.75 -4.47 -8.37
C ALA A 80 -6.83 -5.61 -9.38
N ARG A 81 -6.94 -5.29 -10.67
CA ARG A 81 -7.05 -6.30 -11.75
C ARG A 81 -5.84 -7.20 -11.83
N THR A 82 -4.69 -6.70 -11.45
CA THR A 82 -3.39 -7.37 -11.46
C THR A 82 -3.14 -8.25 -10.25
N THR A 83 -4.13 -8.38 -9.34
CA THR A 83 -4.02 -9.17 -8.12
C THR A 83 -4.59 -10.57 -8.33
N ALA A 84 -3.72 -11.58 -8.32
CA ALA A 84 -4.08 -12.99 -8.33
C ALA A 84 -4.31 -13.57 -6.92
N ALA A 85 -3.97 -12.82 -5.88
CA ALA A 85 -4.11 -13.26 -4.49
C ALA A 85 -5.58 -13.47 -4.10
N PHE A 86 -5.81 -14.43 -3.20
CA PHE A 86 -7.15 -14.76 -2.74
C PHE A 86 -7.81 -13.54 -2.04
N PRO A 87 -9.03 -13.13 -2.42
CA PRO A 87 -9.63 -11.86 -1.99
C PRO A 87 -9.80 -11.65 -0.48
N HIS A 88 -9.74 -12.73 0.31
CA HIS A 88 -9.77 -12.65 1.79
C HIS A 88 -8.39 -12.42 2.42
N THR A 89 -7.32 -12.48 1.65
CA THR A 89 -5.98 -12.24 2.21
C THR A 89 -5.80 -10.77 2.59
N MET A 90 -5.13 -10.51 3.71
CA MET A 90 -4.89 -9.15 4.18
C MET A 90 -4.08 -8.31 3.19
N THR A 91 -3.21 -8.96 2.43
CA THR A 91 -2.50 -8.46 1.25
C THR A 91 -3.41 -7.65 0.32
N VAL A 92 -4.56 -8.24 -0.09
CA VAL A 92 -5.49 -7.58 -1.00
C VAL A 92 -6.17 -6.36 -0.36
N TYR A 93 -6.49 -6.44 0.94
CA TYR A 93 -7.06 -5.31 1.67
C TYR A 93 -6.04 -4.17 1.87
N VAL A 94 -4.78 -4.51 2.15
CA VAL A 94 -3.69 -3.51 2.30
C VAL A 94 -3.43 -2.82 0.96
N ASP A 95 -3.35 -3.56 -0.15
CA ASP A 95 -3.20 -3.00 -1.50
C ASP A 95 -4.32 -2.01 -1.80
N ALA A 96 -5.57 -2.40 -1.60
CA ALA A 96 -6.71 -1.53 -1.86
C ALA A 96 -6.75 -0.31 -0.93
N ALA A 97 -6.30 -0.44 0.32
CA ALA A 97 -6.19 0.68 1.25
C ALA A 97 -5.12 1.68 0.81
N LEU A 98 -3.94 1.20 0.40
CA LEU A 98 -2.85 2.04 -0.09
C LEU A 98 -3.26 2.79 -1.36
N ARG A 99 -3.90 2.12 -2.33
CA ARG A 99 -4.41 2.77 -3.54
C ARG A 99 -5.37 3.90 -3.21
N ARG A 100 -6.35 3.66 -2.33
CA ARG A 100 -7.29 4.70 -1.88
C ARG A 100 -6.61 5.84 -1.17
N LEU A 101 -5.60 5.55 -0.34
CA LEU A 101 -4.80 6.56 0.31
C LEU A 101 -4.10 7.44 -0.72
N TYR A 102 -3.44 6.82 -1.69
CA TYR A 102 -2.75 7.52 -2.77
C TYR A 102 -3.73 8.32 -3.64
N ASP A 103 -4.84 7.77 -4.03
CA ASP A 103 -5.87 8.47 -4.82
C ASP A 103 -6.47 9.68 -4.10
N THR A 104 -6.56 9.63 -2.77
CA THR A 104 -7.16 10.70 -1.96
C THR A 104 -6.18 11.85 -1.70
N HIS A 105 -4.88 11.55 -1.63
CA HIS A 105 -3.86 12.53 -1.24
C HIS A 105 -3.08 13.08 -2.41
N ASP A 106 -3.25 12.53 -3.61
CA ASP A 106 -2.49 12.98 -4.76
C ASP A 106 -3.26 13.85 -5.73
N SER A 107 -2.98 15.11 -5.67
CA SER A 107 -3.19 15.99 -6.81
C SER A 107 -1.89 16.31 -7.56
N SER A 108 -0.73 15.86 -7.10
CA SER A 108 0.57 16.33 -7.60
C SER A 108 1.54 15.22 -8.01
N GLY A 109 1.15 13.94 -7.94
CA GLY A 109 2.07 12.81 -8.19
C GLY A 109 3.23 12.72 -7.20
N ALA A 110 3.21 13.52 -6.15
CA ALA A 110 4.27 13.62 -5.16
C ALA A 110 3.96 12.85 -3.90
N LEU A 111 3.03 11.87 -3.98
CA LEU A 111 2.56 11.28 -2.78
C LEU A 111 3.56 10.54 -2.00
N THR A 112 3.71 11.18 -0.99
CA THR A 112 4.25 10.63 0.21
C THR A 112 3.38 11.19 1.33
N PHE A 113 2.42 10.44 1.77
CA PHE A 113 1.67 10.76 2.97
C PHE A 113 2.62 11.02 4.14
N LEU A 114 3.78 10.37 4.11
CA LEU A 114 4.82 10.47 5.13
C LEU A 114 5.85 11.58 4.85
N VAL A 115 6.12 11.93 3.61
CA VAL A 115 7.21 12.86 3.21
C VAL A 115 6.77 14.34 3.22
N GLY A 116 5.48 14.62 3.36
CA GLY A 116 4.97 15.97 3.04
C GLY A 116 5.32 17.08 4.03
N GLN A 117 5.74 16.81 5.24
CA GLN A 117 5.76 17.87 6.26
C GLN A 117 7.07 18.09 7.02
N GLU A 118 7.94 17.10 7.14
CA GLU A 118 9.09 17.18 8.06
C GLU A 118 10.43 17.46 7.39
N ASN A 119 10.53 17.35 6.08
CA ASN A 119 11.79 17.37 5.35
C ASN A 119 12.38 18.80 5.10
N ARG A 120 11.93 19.80 5.81
CA ARG A 120 12.32 21.20 5.53
C ARG A 120 13.54 21.70 6.29
N THR A 121 14.08 20.95 7.24
CA THR A 121 15.09 21.49 8.17
C THR A 121 16.33 20.64 8.43
N ALA A 122 16.39 19.39 8.00
CA ALA A 122 17.58 18.55 8.18
C ALA A 122 18.41 18.51 6.89
N GLY A 123 19.72 18.55 7.00
CA GLY A 123 20.61 18.30 5.86
C GLY A 123 20.29 16.93 5.25
N HIS A 124 20.09 16.91 3.93
CA HIS A 124 19.80 15.66 3.23
C HIS A 124 21.08 14.83 3.07
N THR A 125 21.03 13.57 3.44
CA THR A 125 22.16 12.63 3.25
C THR A 125 22.05 11.86 1.95
N VAL A 126 20.81 11.68 1.47
CA VAL A 126 20.48 10.91 0.28
C VAL A 126 19.52 11.70 -0.60
N TYR A 127 19.72 11.61 -1.91
CA TYR A 127 18.78 12.10 -2.92
C TYR A 127 18.20 10.92 -3.69
N LEU A 128 16.89 10.80 -3.73
CA LEU A 128 16.21 9.83 -4.58
C LEU A 128 15.85 10.48 -5.91
N ALA A 129 16.49 10.00 -6.97
CA ALA A 129 16.16 10.37 -8.34
C ALA A 129 14.76 9.89 -8.74
N PRO A 130 14.17 10.40 -9.84
CA PRO A 130 12.92 9.89 -10.36
C PRO A 130 12.96 8.38 -10.55
N ILE A 131 11.92 7.67 -10.09
CA ILE A 131 11.83 6.22 -10.22
C ILE A 131 11.35 5.89 -11.64
N GLU A 132 12.20 5.19 -12.39
CA GLU A 132 11.85 4.67 -13.71
C GLU A 132 10.98 3.40 -13.54
N VAL A 133 9.87 3.33 -14.30
CA VAL A 133 8.99 2.16 -14.29
C VAL A 133 8.71 1.76 -15.72
N GLU A 134 9.14 0.57 -16.09
CA GLU A 134 8.97 -0.05 -17.40
C GLU A 134 8.29 -1.39 -17.24
N VAL A 135 7.01 -1.44 -17.52
CA VAL A 135 6.17 -2.62 -17.27
C VAL A 135 5.27 -2.91 -18.47
N ASP A 136 4.83 -4.16 -18.57
CA ASP A 136 3.81 -4.55 -19.55
C ASP A 136 2.53 -3.73 -19.41
N ASP A 137 1.81 -3.51 -20.50
CA ASP A 137 0.54 -2.76 -20.52
C ASP A 137 -0.47 -3.23 -19.47
N ALA A 138 -0.46 -4.50 -19.14
CA ALA A 138 -1.33 -5.08 -18.12
C ALA A 138 -1.06 -4.50 -16.71
N LEU A 139 0.14 -3.98 -16.46
CA LEU A 139 0.56 -3.34 -15.21
C LEU A 139 0.53 -1.80 -15.28
N ALA A 140 0.09 -1.22 -16.39
CA ALA A 140 0.14 0.24 -16.56
C ALA A 140 -0.64 1.00 -15.48
N GLU A 141 -1.78 0.46 -15.04
CA GLU A 141 -2.59 1.03 -13.95
C GLU A 141 -1.86 0.99 -12.57
N ASP A 142 -0.86 0.13 -12.41
CA ASP A 142 -0.09 0.00 -11.16
C ASP A 142 1.07 1.01 -11.06
N VAL A 143 1.55 1.54 -12.17
CA VAL A 143 2.75 2.40 -12.24
C VAL A 143 2.79 3.52 -11.20
N PRO A 144 1.73 4.35 -11.04
CA PRO A 144 1.76 5.41 -10.03
C PRO A 144 1.89 4.87 -8.60
N TYR A 145 1.24 3.74 -8.31
CA TYR A 145 1.28 3.12 -6.98
C TYR A 145 2.63 2.47 -6.67
N LEU A 146 3.28 1.84 -7.67
CA LEU A 146 4.62 1.27 -7.52
C LEU A 146 5.64 2.36 -7.21
N ARG A 147 5.55 3.53 -7.86
CA ARG A 147 6.38 4.70 -7.55
C ARG A 147 6.11 5.22 -6.14
N ALA A 148 4.86 5.43 -5.79
CA ALA A 148 4.45 5.99 -4.51
C ALA A 148 4.91 5.10 -3.34
N VAL A 149 4.64 3.80 -3.39
CA VAL A 149 5.01 2.87 -2.33
C VAL A 149 6.52 2.77 -2.12
N LEU A 150 7.31 2.85 -3.20
CA LEU A 150 8.78 2.82 -3.11
C LEU A 150 9.34 4.13 -2.54
N ARG A 151 8.75 5.28 -2.88
CA ARG A 151 9.10 6.57 -2.27
C ARG A 151 8.84 6.58 -0.78
N ASP A 152 7.66 6.13 -0.35
CA ASP A 152 7.30 6.05 1.07
C ASP A 152 8.21 5.07 1.81
N ALA A 153 8.51 3.92 1.23
CA ALA A 153 9.43 2.95 1.82
C ALA A 153 10.84 3.54 1.99
N GLN A 154 11.32 4.31 1.01
CA GLN A 154 12.61 5.00 1.12
C GLN A 154 12.59 6.07 2.21
N TYR A 155 11.51 6.83 2.35
CA TYR A 155 11.37 7.81 3.43
C TYR A 155 11.36 7.15 4.81
N VAL A 156 10.63 6.06 4.96
CA VAL A 156 10.59 5.29 6.21
C VAL A 156 11.98 4.74 6.56
N ARG A 157 12.74 4.28 5.54
CA ARG A 157 14.12 3.80 5.74
C ARG A 157 15.07 4.93 6.12
N ASN A 158 14.93 6.10 5.51
CA ASN A 158 15.78 7.26 5.75
C ASN A 158 15.00 8.57 5.54
N ALA A 159 14.55 9.15 6.63
CA ALA A 159 13.80 10.42 6.62
C ALA A 159 14.65 11.62 6.11
N ALA A 160 15.99 11.52 6.09
CA ALA A 160 16.87 12.52 5.50
C ALA A 160 17.01 12.37 3.96
N THR A 161 16.10 11.66 3.30
CA THR A 161 16.05 11.54 1.84
C THR A 161 15.39 12.79 1.22
N ALA A 162 16.09 13.47 0.32
CA ALA A 162 15.49 14.43 -0.59
C ALA A 162 14.93 13.70 -1.82
N PHE A 163 13.78 14.13 -2.31
CA PHE A 163 13.11 13.48 -3.44
C PHE A 163 13.13 14.37 -4.67
N ALA A 164 13.45 13.79 -5.82
CA ALA A 164 13.24 14.46 -7.10
C ALA A 164 11.76 14.81 -7.31
N PRO A 165 11.45 15.90 -8.04
CA PRO A 165 10.07 16.14 -8.50
C PRO A 165 9.49 14.92 -9.21
N ALA A 166 8.18 14.68 -9.03
CA ALA A 166 7.53 13.48 -9.56
C ALA A 166 7.42 13.47 -11.10
N ASP A 167 7.36 14.64 -11.72
CA ASP A 167 7.05 14.83 -13.15
C ASP A 167 8.30 14.94 -14.02
N THR A 168 9.24 14.05 -13.90
CA THR A 168 10.32 13.97 -14.89
C THR A 168 9.92 12.97 -15.98
N SER A 169 9.39 13.48 -17.09
CA SER A 169 9.17 12.72 -18.31
C SER A 169 10.48 12.53 -19.07
N GLY A 170 10.78 11.32 -19.48
CA GLY A 170 11.95 10.96 -20.30
C GLY A 170 12.97 10.10 -19.58
N PRO A 171 13.99 9.62 -20.31
CA PRO A 171 15.05 8.80 -19.74
C PRO A 171 15.82 9.55 -18.66
N LEU A 172 16.24 8.83 -17.62
CA LEU A 172 16.98 9.41 -16.50
C LEU A 172 18.35 9.92 -16.94
N ASP A 173 18.57 11.23 -16.83
CA ASP A 173 19.90 11.82 -16.97
C ASP A 173 20.63 11.80 -15.61
N VAL A 174 21.47 10.79 -15.41
CA VAL A 174 22.26 10.60 -14.18
C VAL A 174 23.07 11.86 -13.84
N THR A 175 23.64 12.54 -14.85
CA THR A 175 24.45 13.75 -14.63
C THR A 175 23.60 14.91 -14.11
N ALA A 176 22.42 15.11 -14.69
CA ALA A 176 21.50 16.15 -14.24
C ALA A 176 20.99 15.84 -12.81
N GLN A 177 20.69 14.59 -12.52
CA GLN A 177 20.24 14.19 -11.18
C GLN A 177 21.36 14.29 -10.12
N ALA A 178 22.61 13.97 -10.47
CA ALA A 178 23.74 14.17 -9.57
C ALA A 178 23.96 15.68 -9.25
N ARG A 179 23.72 16.59 -10.21
CA ARG A 179 23.71 18.03 -9.93
C ARG A 179 22.58 18.43 -8.96
N ALA A 180 21.37 17.88 -9.15
CA ALA A 180 20.26 18.13 -8.26
C ALA A 180 20.56 17.63 -6.84
N ALA A 181 21.13 16.43 -6.70
CA ALA A 181 21.58 15.87 -5.43
C ALA A 181 22.57 16.81 -4.70
N ARG A 182 23.55 17.36 -5.41
CA ARG A 182 24.48 18.35 -4.85
C ARG A 182 23.78 19.62 -4.38
N THR A 183 22.81 20.10 -5.14
CA THR A 183 22.08 21.34 -4.80
C THR A 183 21.35 21.22 -3.46
N VAL A 184 20.83 20.05 -3.13
CA VAL A 184 20.16 19.77 -1.85
C VAL A 184 21.13 19.30 -0.75
N GLY A 185 22.44 19.22 -1.05
CA GLY A 185 23.47 18.83 -0.09
C GLY A 185 23.59 17.32 0.16
N ALA A 186 22.96 16.50 -0.65
CA ALA A 186 23.02 15.05 -0.50
C ALA A 186 24.43 14.50 -0.83
N GLU A 187 24.87 13.51 -0.07
CA GLU A 187 26.15 12.83 -0.26
C GLU A 187 26.05 11.67 -1.26
N GLN A 188 24.87 11.06 -1.34
CA GLN A 188 24.57 9.95 -2.23
C GLN A 188 23.29 10.19 -3.02
N MET A 189 23.27 9.64 -4.23
CA MET A 189 22.09 9.58 -5.07
C MET A 189 21.67 8.13 -5.27
N LEU A 190 20.39 7.87 -5.03
CA LEU A 190 19.75 6.58 -5.33
C LEU A 190 18.97 6.68 -6.62
N VAL A 191 19.13 5.69 -7.47
CA VAL A 191 18.34 5.48 -8.68
C VAL A 191 17.67 4.12 -8.57
N TYR A 192 16.35 4.10 -8.64
CA TYR A 192 15.57 2.87 -8.72
C TYR A 192 14.92 2.74 -10.10
N ARG A 193 14.98 1.53 -10.63
CA ARG A 193 14.21 1.13 -11.81
C ARG A 193 13.35 -0.06 -11.44
N ILE A 194 12.07 -0.01 -11.81
CA ILE A 194 11.13 -1.11 -11.70
C ILE A 194 10.84 -1.60 -13.10
N SER A 195 11.04 -2.88 -13.36
CA SER A 195 10.54 -3.54 -14.56
C SER A 195 9.54 -4.64 -14.20
N GLY A 196 8.56 -4.86 -15.09
CA GLY A 196 7.51 -5.84 -14.85
C GLY A 196 7.05 -6.52 -16.12
N GLU A 197 6.99 -7.85 -16.11
CA GLU A 197 6.53 -8.66 -17.22
C GLU A 197 5.45 -9.65 -16.79
N LYS A 198 4.49 -9.91 -17.67
CA LYS A 198 3.47 -10.93 -17.45
C LYS A 198 4.09 -12.32 -17.62
N LEU A 199 3.85 -13.21 -16.65
CA LEU A 199 4.29 -14.61 -16.76
C LEU A 199 3.31 -15.40 -17.64
N ARG A 200 3.87 -16.39 -18.37
CA ARG A 200 3.08 -17.29 -19.23
C ARG A 200 2.53 -18.45 -18.38
N ASP A 201 1.67 -18.15 -17.45
CA ASP A 201 0.98 -19.14 -16.64
C ASP A 201 -0.55 -19.02 -16.78
N ALA A 202 -1.28 -19.90 -16.11
CA ALA A 202 -2.74 -19.92 -16.14
C ALA A 202 -3.38 -18.80 -15.28
N HIS A 203 -2.58 -18.03 -14.56
CA HIS A 203 -3.01 -17.00 -13.64
C HIS A 203 -2.50 -15.62 -14.08
N GLU A 204 -3.15 -14.55 -13.60
CA GLU A 204 -2.66 -13.18 -13.77
C GLU A 204 -1.49 -12.92 -12.83
N THR A 205 -0.34 -13.55 -13.14
CA THR A 205 0.91 -13.39 -12.38
C THR A 205 1.94 -12.64 -13.19
N TYR A 206 2.75 -11.86 -12.50
CA TYR A 206 3.76 -10.97 -13.07
C TYR A 206 5.07 -11.17 -12.34
N ARG A 207 6.18 -11.05 -13.05
CA ARG A 207 7.50 -10.91 -12.44
C ARG A 207 7.83 -9.44 -12.38
N LEU A 208 8.15 -8.96 -11.17
CA LEU A 208 8.67 -7.62 -10.97
C LEU A 208 10.15 -7.69 -10.60
N THR A 209 10.92 -6.77 -11.13
CA THR A 209 12.34 -6.61 -10.82
C THR A 209 12.55 -5.20 -10.30
N LEU A 210 13.23 -5.10 -9.17
CA LEU A 210 13.71 -3.84 -8.61
C LEU A 210 15.22 -3.77 -8.79
N GLU A 211 15.67 -2.80 -9.58
CA GLU A 211 17.07 -2.45 -9.73
C GLU A 211 17.36 -1.23 -8.88
N ARG A 212 18.49 -1.25 -8.17
CA ARG A 212 18.99 -0.15 -7.38
C ARG A 212 20.42 0.19 -7.80
N SER A 213 20.68 1.46 -8.03
CA SER A 213 22.02 2.00 -8.22
C SER A 213 22.28 3.12 -7.24
N VAL A 214 23.46 3.13 -6.66
CA VAL A 214 23.93 4.16 -5.73
C VAL A 214 25.08 4.91 -6.37
N TYR A 215 24.99 6.22 -6.42
CA TYR A 215 26.04 7.09 -6.96
C TYR A 215 26.54 8.02 -5.86
N ASP A 216 27.81 8.42 -5.96
CA ASP A 216 28.35 9.51 -5.16
C ASP A 216 27.85 10.88 -5.68
N ARG A 217 28.25 11.94 -4.98
CA ARG A 217 27.91 13.32 -5.35
C ARG A 217 28.48 13.77 -6.71
N ASP A 218 29.48 13.06 -7.23
CA ASP A 218 30.13 13.37 -8.52
C ASP A 218 29.50 12.57 -9.67
N GLY A 219 28.57 11.67 -9.35
CA GLY A 219 27.87 10.82 -10.31
C GLY A 219 28.62 9.52 -10.63
N ASN A 220 29.61 9.14 -9.84
CA ASN A 220 30.29 7.88 -9.99
C ASN A 220 29.45 6.76 -9.33
N LEU A 221 29.29 5.63 -10.01
CA LEU A 221 28.59 4.47 -9.50
C LEU A 221 29.35 3.84 -8.34
N LEU A 222 28.73 3.77 -7.16
CA LEU A 222 29.28 3.14 -5.97
C LEU A 222 28.84 1.68 -5.82
N ALA A 223 27.56 1.42 -6.11
CA ALA A 223 26.97 0.08 -6.01
C ALA A 223 25.79 -0.04 -6.95
N ALA A 224 25.56 -1.26 -7.44
CA ALA A 224 24.36 -1.61 -8.18
C ALA A 224 23.92 -3.05 -7.85
N GLY A 225 22.62 -3.29 -7.91
CA GLY A 225 22.04 -4.59 -7.70
C GLY A 225 20.64 -4.67 -8.29
N ALA A 226 20.19 -5.90 -8.57
CA ALA A 226 18.85 -6.17 -9.03
C ALA A 226 18.27 -7.39 -8.31
N ARG A 227 16.99 -7.36 -8.02
CA ARG A 227 16.26 -8.47 -7.42
C ARG A 227 14.91 -8.62 -8.08
N SER A 228 14.45 -9.87 -8.20
CA SER A 228 13.18 -10.17 -8.84
C SER A 228 12.33 -11.08 -7.97
N ALA A 229 11.02 -10.87 -8.02
CA ALA A 229 10.05 -11.79 -7.43
C ALA A 229 8.77 -11.80 -8.29
N ALA A 230 8.01 -12.88 -8.17
CA ALA A 230 6.73 -13.00 -8.84
C ALA A 230 5.58 -12.60 -7.90
N THR A 231 4.52 -12.04 -8.49
CA THR A 231 3.23 -11.90 -7.81
C THR A 231 2.60 -13.28 -7.59
N GLY A 232 1.38 -13.35 -7.14
CA GLY A 232 0.67 -14.58 -6.87
C GLY A 232 0.02 -14.48 -5.51
N ALA A 233 0.72 -14.86 -4.44
CA ALA A 233 0.26 -14.61 -3.07
C ALA A 233 0.41 -13.13 -2.66
N LEU A 234 1.29 -12.37 -3.33
CA LEU A 234 1.53 -10.95 -3.10
C LEU A 234 0.94 -10.10 -4.23
N THR A 235 0.57 -8.87 -3.93
CA THR A 235 0.22 -7.87 -4.95
C THR A 235 1.47 -7.24 -5.57
N PRO A 236 1.37 -6.54 -6.72
CA PRO A 236 2.51 -5.84 -7.30
C PRO A 236 3.21 -4.86 -6.33
N MET A 237 2.45 -4.08 -5.54
CA MET A 237 3.03 -3.17 -4.55
C MET A 237 3.78 -3.91 -3.45
N GLU A 238 3.22 -5.02 -2.94
CA GLU A 238 3.90 -5.81 -1.91
C GLU A 238 5.15 -6.50 -2.43
N VAL A 239 5.18 -6.92 -3.69
CA VAL A 239 6.41 -7.44 -4.31
C VAL A 239 7.49 -6.36 -4.29
N ILE A 240 7.18 -5.13 -4.66
CA ILE A 240 8.16 -4.03 -4.61
C ILE A 240 8.63 -3.76 -3.17
N LEU A 241 7.72 -3.72 -2.19
CA LEU A 241 8.11 -3.58 -0.77
C LEU A 241 8.97 -4.74 -0.29
N TYR A 242 8.65 -5.97 -0.68
CA TYR A 242 9.45 -7.14 -0.36
C TYR A 242 10.86 -7.05 -0.95
N LEU A 243 10.98 -6.72 -2.24
CA LEU A 243 12.27 -6.56 -2.90
C LEU A 243 13.10 -5.43 -2.29
N PHE A 244 12.46 -4.31 -1.96
CA PHE A 244 13.08 -3.19 -1.28
C PHE A 244 13.60 -3.57 0.11
N ALA A 245 12.86 -4.37 0.87
CA ALA A 245 13.27 -4.82 2.21
C ALA A 245 14.48 -5.78 2.20
N GLN A 246 14.79 -6.39 1.04
CA GLN A 246 15.95 -7.28 0.87
C GLN A 246 17.25 -6.51 0.50
N ASP A 247 17.15 -5.21 0.18
CA ASP A 247 18.28 -4.31 -0.05
C ASP A 247 18.87 -3.81 1.27
#